data_7f53812f839a38a15b0fdd17cde0e7b8
#
_entry.id   7f53812f839a38a15b0fdd17cde0e7b8
#
_cell.length_a   1.000
_cell.length_b   1.000
_cell.length_c   1.000
_cell.angle_alpha   90.00
_cell.angle_beta   90.00
_cell.angle_gamma   90.00
#
_symmetry.space_group_name_H-M   'P 1'
#
loop_
_entity.id
_entity.type
_entity.pdbx_description
1 polymer ?
#
loop_
_entity_poly.entity_id
_entity_poly.type
_entity_poly.pdbx_seq_one_letter_code
_entity_poly.pdbx_strand_id
1 'polypeptide(L)'
;MLYKTGRADGSHTNKGVNMKEEWKVCDINTDHILSGEPESARCCPIALAMEQEIKNLEEYKGYSPVITNAKDMHLEKSDFNDREILAIDVFEGDREDVDNFIWDFDKTYDDETEPIPVPMRFRYRIRRSK
;
A
#
# COMPACT_ATOMS: atom_id res chain seq x y z
N MET A 1 -6.29 -13.64 30.12
CA MET A 1 -6.29 -12.90 29.47
C MET A 1 -6.34 -12.73 28.63
N LEU A 2 -6.49 -13.18 29.14
CA LEU A 2 -6.69 -12.53 28.31
C LEU A 2 -6.72 -12.47 27.50
N TYR A 3 -6.63 -12.28 27.78
CA TYR A 3 -6.85 -11.69 26.96
C TYR A 3 -6.97 -11.97 26.17
N LYS A 4 -7.12 -12.22 26.94
CA LYS A 4 -7.34 -11.79 26.24
C LYS A 4 -7.37 -11.73 25.36
N THR A 5 -7.61 -12.23 26.55
CA THR A 5 -7.80 -11.64 25.80
C THR A 5 -7.98 -11.62 24.90
N GLY A 6 -8.16 -12.07 25.72
CA GLY A 6 -8.54 -11.37 25.18
C GLY A 6 -8.68 -11.50 24.35
N ARG A 7 -8.66 -11.38 24.48
CA ARG A 7 -8.93 -10.89 23.88
C ARG A 7 -9.18 -10.91 23.08
N ALA A 8 -9.35 -11.25 24.09
CA ALA A 8 -9.67 -10.66 23.45
C ALA A 8 -9.92 -10.72 22.73
N ASP A 9 -10.27 -11.01 23.24
CA ASP A 9 -10.65 -10.53 22.61
C ASP A 9 -10.98 -10.54 21.88
N GLY A 10 -11.25 -10.92 22.51
CA GLY A 10 -11.78 -10.30 21.98
C GLY A 10 -12.11 -10.50 21.31
N SER A 11 -12.36 -10.47 21.59
CA SER A 11 -12.81 -10.09 21.02
C SER A 11 -13.15 -10.17 20.51
N HIS A 12 -13.54 -10.18 20.69
CA HIS A 12 -14.04 -9.74 20.06
C HIS A 12 -14.50 -9.60 19.44
N THR A 13 -14.92 -9.54 19.76
CA THR A 13 -15.43 -9.31 19.27
C THR A 13 -15.80 -9.01 18.58
N ASN A 14 -16.18 -8.99 18.35
CA ASN A 14 -16.53 -8.78 17.61
C ASN A 14 -16.91 -8.92 16.94
N LYS A 15 -17.36 -9.14 17.17
CA LYS A 15 -17.77 -9.34 16.33
C LYS A 15 -18.35 -8.96 15.41
N GLY A 16 -19.21 -9.36 15.43
CA GLY A 16 -19.80 -8.91 14.24
C GLY A 16 -18.82 -8.27 13.36
N VAL A 17 -17.77 -8.42 13.72
CA VAL A 17 -16.72 -7.85 12.95
C VAL A 17 -16.84 -8.26 11.53
N ASN A 18 -16.78 -7.29 10.68
CA ASN A 18 -16.85 -7.53 9.28
C ASN A 18 -15.48 -7.92 8.77
N MET A 19 -15.32 -9.17 8.47
CA MET A 19 -14.04 -9.68 8.06
C MET A 19 -13.56 -9.06 6.77
N LYS A 20 -14.48 -8.54 5.98
CA LYS A 20 -14.09 -7.90 4.74
C LYS A 20 -13.34 -6.62 4.94
N GLU A 21 -13.47 -6.03 6.12
CA GLU A 21 -12.82 -4.77 6.41
C GLU A 21 -11.44 -4.93 7.00
N GLU A 22 -10.95 -6.14 7.01
CA GLU A 22 -9.67 -6.40 7.61
C GLU A 22 -8.55 -5.71 6.86
N TRP A 23 -7.67 -5.04 7.59
CA TRP A 23 -6.56 -4.34 6.99
C TRP A 23 -5.39 -5.27 6.78
N LYS A 24 -4.72 -5.12 5.66
CA LYS A 24 -3.49 -5.85 5.37
C LYS A 24 -2.31 -4.92 5.53
N VAL A 25 -1.11 -5.49 5.62
CA VAL A 25 0.10 -4.71 5.82
C VAL A 25 0.99 -4.85 4.60
N CYS A 26 1.45 -3.71 4.11
CA CYS A 26 2.43 -3.67 3.03
C CYS A 26 3.76 -3.23 3.60
N ASP A 27 4.80 -4.02 3.42
CA ASP A 27 6.15 -3.71 3.88
C ASP A 27 6.96 -3.13 2.74
N ILE A 28 7.50 -1.93 2.94
CA ILE A 28 8.42 -1.33 1.99
C ILE A 28 9.81 -1.57 2.54
N ASN A 29 10.56 -2.44 1.89
CA ASN A 29 11.87 -2.81 2.41
C ASN A 29 12.98 -2.11 1.63
N THR A 30 14.23 -2.39 2.03
CA THR A 30 15.38 -1.74 1.42
C THR A 30 15.46 -2.00 -0.07
N ASP A 31 15.16 -3.22 -0.49
CA ASP A 31 15.22 -3.53 -1.92
C ASP A 31 14.26 -2.70 -2.73
N HIS A 32 13.06 -2.48 -2.21
CA HIS A 32 12.10 -1.62 -2.91
C HIS A 32 12.64 -0.20 -3.04
N ILE A 33 13.26 0.29 -1.96
CA ILE A 33 13.77 1.65 -1.95
C ILE A 33 14.91 1.80 -2.96
N LEU A 34 15.79 0.83 -2.99
CA LEU A 34 16.95 0.92 -3.88
C LEU A 34 16.56 0.72 -5.35
N SER A 35 15.51 -0.03 -5.61
CA SER A 35 15.07 -0.29 -6.98
C SER A 35 14.07 0.72 -7.49
N GLY A 36 13.47 1.51 -6.60
CA GLY A 36 12.42 2.42 -7.00
C GLY A 36 12.94 3.66 -7.67
N GLU A 37 12.06 4.34 -8.38
CA GLU A 37 12.39 5.58 -9.09
C GLU A 37 11.63 6.73 -8.48
N PRO A 38 12.30 7.85 -8.20
CA PRO A 38 11.61 9.00 -7.66
C PRO A 38 10.66 9.61 -8.70
N GLU A 39 9.59 10.19 -8.20
CA GLU A 39 8.58 10.85 -9.02
C GLU A 39 7.97 9.95 -10.09
N SER A 40 7.88 8.65 -9.77
CA SER A 40 7.30 7.69 -10.68
C SER A 40 6.12 7.00 -9.97
N ALA A 41 4.92 7.20 -10.49
CA ALA A 41 3.74 6.59 -9.89
C ALA A 41 3.72 5.08 -10.03
N ARG A 42 4.43 4.56 -11.00
CA ARG A 42 4.40 3.12 -11.28
C ARG A 42 5.66 2.39 -10.85
N CYS A 43 6.73 3.12 -10.57
CA CYS A 43 8.00 2.50 -10.22
C CYS A 43 8.59 3.01 -8.92
N CYS A 44 7.82 3.74 -8.12
CA CYS A 44 8.32 4.18 -6.81
C CYS A 44 8.38 2.99 -5.86
N PRO A 45 9.07 3.13 -4.72
CA PRO A 45 9.19 2.01 -3.80
C PRO A 45 7.85 1.44 -3.33
N ILE A 46 6.85 2.30 -3.13
CA ILE A 46 5.54 1.83 -2.69
C ILE A 46 4.87 1.02 -3.79
N ALA A 47 4.98 1.48 -5.04
CA ALA A 47 4.41 0.73 -6.15
C ALA A 47 5.07 -0.65 -6.27
N LEU A 48 6.39 -0.72 -6.09
CA LEU A 48 7.09 -2.00 -6.15
C LEU A 48 6.65 -2.92 -5.02
N ALA A 49 6.48 -2.36 -3.82
CA ALA A 49 6.03 -3.15 -2.69
C ALA A 49 4.62 -3.66 -2.89
N MET A 50 3.73 -2.80 -3.39
CA MET A 50 2.36 -3.23 -3.66
C MET A 50 2.29 -4.26 -4.77
N GLU A 51 3.14 -4.13 -5.77
CA GLU A 51 3.19 -5.13 -6.82
C GLU A 51 3.54 -6.50 -6.26
N GLN A 52 4.48 -6.52 -5.32
CA GLN A 52 4.85 -7.76 -4.68
C GLN A 52 3.70 -8.32 -3.84
N GLU A 53 2.90 -7.44 -3.22
CA GLU A 53 1.75 -7.87 -2.43
C GLU A 53 0.72 -8.61 -3.28
N ILE A 54 0.50 -8.15 -4.49
CA ILE A 54 -0.61 -8.67 -5.29
C ILE A 54 -0.20 -9.70 -6.33
N LYS A 55 1.09 -9.87 -6.57
CA LYS A 55 1.52 -10.65 -7.73
C LYS A 55 1.12 -12.12 -7.65
N ASN A 56 0.94 -12.65 -6.44
CA ASN A 56 0.55 -14.04 -6.28
C ASN A 56 -0.92 -14.21 -5.97
N LEU A 57 -1.69 -13.13 -6.06
CA LEU A 57 -3.11 -13.18 -5.78
C LEU A 57 -3.87 -13.23 -7.08
N GLU A 58 -4.58 -14.32 -7.29
CA GLU A 58 -5.27 -14.57 -8.55
C GLU A 58 -6.26 -13.46 -8.88
N GLU A 59 -6.92 -12.93 -7.85
CA GLU A 59 -7.96 -11.94 -8.06
C GLU A 59 -7.43 -10.62 -8.60
N TYR A 60 -6.12 -10.37 -8.49
CA TYR A 60 -5.53 -9.13 -8.99
C TYR A 60 -4.59 -9.36 -10.16
N LYS A 61 -4.72 -10.50 -10.80
CA LYS A 61 -3.87 -10.82 -11.93
C LYS A 61 -4.09 -9.78 -13.04
N GLY A 62 -3.01 -9.26 -13.55
CA GLY A 62 -3.08 -8.26 -14.62
C GLY A 62 -3.20 -6.83 -14.15
N TYR A 63 -3.35 -6.60 -12.84
CA TYR A 63 -3.40 -5.26 -12.30
C TYR A 63 -2.01 -4.76 -11.95
N SER A 64 -1.81 -3.46 -12.04
CA SER A 64 -0.56 -2.81 -11.65
C SER A 64 -0.84 -1.65 -10.71
N PRO A 65 0.00 -1.45 -9.70
CA PRO A 65 -0.22 -0.33 -8.80
C PRO A 65 0.15 1.00 -9.43
N VAL A 66 -0.60 2.03 -9.09
CA VAL A 66 -0.30 3.41 -9.45
C VAL A 66 -0.40 4.22 -8.17
N ILE A 67 0.70 4.83 -7.77
CA ILE A 67 0.82 5.48 -6.47
C ILE A 67 1.13 6.94 -6.66
N THR A 68 0.21 7.81 -6.25
CA THR A 68 0.45 9.24 -6.31
C THR A 68 0.69 9.80 -4.91
N ASN A 69 -0.19 9.49 -3.98
CA ASN A 69 -0.02 9.87 -2.58
C ASN A 69 -0.90 8.95 -1.76
N ALA A 70 -0.93 9.16 -0.44
CA ALA A 70 -1.64 8.25 0.45
C ALA A 70 -3.14 8.18 0.17
N LYS A 71 -3.70 9.23 -0.39
CA LYS A 71 -5.13 9.25 -0.69
C LYS A 71 -5.44 8.91 -2.13
N ASP A 72 -4.41 8.72 -2.95
CA ASP A 72 -4.60 8.50 -4.38
C ASP A 72 -3.72 7.36 -4.81
N MET A 73 -4.11 6.17 -4.43
CA MET A 73 -3.47 4.94 -4.84
C MET A 73 -4.52 4.05 -5.46
N HIS A 74 -4.14 3.34 -6.50
CA HIS A 74 -5.08 2.39 -7.07
C HIS A 74 -4.33 1.31 -7.82
N LEU A 75 -5.05 0.24 -8.14
CA LEU A 75 -4.60 -0.79 -9.07
C LEU A 75 -5.28 -0.55 -10.38
N GLU A 76 -4.54 -0.68 -11.46
CA GLU A 76 -5.07 -0.44 -12.79
C GLU A 76 -4.84 -1.65 -13.65
N LYS A 77 -5.87 -2.05 -14.40
CA LYS A 77 -5.78 -3.12 -15.37
C LYS A 77 -6.31 -2.58 -16.68
N SER A 78 -5.50 -2.63 -17.71
CA SER A 78 -5.88 -2.15 -19.03
C SER A 78 -6.00 -3.29 -19.97
N ASP A 79 -7.09 -3.26 -20.74
CA ASP A 79 -7.37 -4.25 -21.71
C ASP A 79 -7.62 -3.51 -22.99
N PHE A 80 -7.86 -4.20 -24.03
CA PHE A 80 -8.08 -3.62 -25.32
C PHE A 80 -9.12 -2.53 -25.31
N ASN A 81 -10.26 -2.79 -24.71
CA ASN A 81 -11.39 -1.88 -24.74
C ASN A 81 -11.76 -1.32 -23.41
N ASP A 82 -11.10 -1.75 -22.35
CA ASP A 82 -11.52 -1.43 -21.02
C ASP A 82 -10.37 -1.12 -20.13
N ARG A 83 -10.66 -0.30 -19.13
CA ARG A 83 -9.71 0.03 -18.09
C ARG A 83 -10.43 -0.09 -16.77
N GLU A 84 -9.91 -0.94 -15.90
CA GLU A 84 -10.51 -1.15 -14.60
C GLU A 84 -9.61 -0.59 -13.52
N ILE A 85 -10.22 0.04 -12.53
CA ILE A 85 -9.49 0.66 -11.45
C ILE A 85 -10.07 0.18 -10.14
N LEU A 86 -9.19 -0.27 -9.23
CA LEU A 86 -9.56 -0.64 -7.89
C LEU A 86 -8.83 0.29 -6.93
N ALA A 87 -9.57 0.98 -6.09
CA ALA A 87 -8.94 1.91 -5.16
C ALA A 87 -8.20 1.16 -4.07
N ILE A 88 -7.05 1.71 -3.68
CA ILE A 88 -6.31 1.22 -2.53
C ILE A 88 -6.51 2.25 -1.42
N ASP A 89 -7.11 1.81 -0.31
CA ASP A 89 -7.29 2.68 0.85
C ASP A 89 -6.13 2.47 1.80
N VAL A 90 -5.50 3.54 2.21
CA VAL A 90 -4.48 3.48 3.26
C VAL A 90 -5.16 3.78 4.59
N PHE A 91 -4.84 3.00 5.61
CA PHE A 91 -5.36 3.23 6.94
C PHE A 91 -5.08 4.67 7.36
N GLU A 92 -6.08 5.34 7.89
CA GLU A 92 -5.99 6.78 8.13
C GLU A 92 -4.78 7.14 8.99
N GLY A 93 -4.51 6.35 10.02
CA GLY A 93 -3.39 6.65 10.91
C GLY A 93 -2.03 6.50 10.26
N ASP A 94 -1.96 5.86 9.10
CA ASP A 94 -0.69 5.66 8.41
C ASP A 94 -0.48 6.62 7.25
N ARG A 95 -1.49 7.44 6.92
CA ARG A 95 -1.41 8.25 5.70
C ARG A 95 -0.30 9.29 5.74
N GLU A 96 -0.12 9.91 6.88
CA GLU A 96 0.91 10.93 6.98
C GLU A 96 2.30 10.33 6.77
N ASP A 97 2.53 9.15 7.35
CA ASP A 97 3.81 8.49 7.18
C ASP A 97 4.05 8.11 5.72
N VAL A 98 3.01 7.65 5.05
CA VAL A 98 3.13 7.31 3.63
C VAL A 98 3.45 8.55 2.81
N ASP A 99 2.75 9.65 3.05
CA ASP A 99 3.01 10.87 2.30
C ASP A 99 4.41 11.41 2.56
N ASN A 100 4.87 11.34 3.81
CA ASN A 100 6.21 11.77 4.14
C ASN A 100 7.26 10.90 3.47
N PHE A 101 7.01 9.60 3.40
CA PHE A 101 7.92 8.70 2.72
C PHE A 101 8.03 9.06 1.23
N ILE A 102 6.89 9.31 0.59
CA ILE A 102 6.89 9.68 -0.81
C ILE A 102 7.65 10.97 -1.02
N TRP A 103 7.37 11.97 -0.17
CA TRP A 103 8.02 13.26 -0.28
C TRP A 103 9.54 13.13 -0.11
N ASP A 104 9.96 12.39 0.90
CA ASP A 104 11.38 12.24 1.16
C ASP A 104 12.08 11.47 0.05
N PHE A 105 11.41 10.46 -0.49
CA PHE A 105 12.03 9.69 -1.56
C PHE A 105 12.12 10.52 -2.83
N ASP A 106 11.09 11.29 -3.13
CA ASP A 106 11.09 12.08 -4.37
C ASP A 106 12.13 13.18 -4.36
N LYS A 107 12.53 13.64 -3.18
CA LYS A 107 13.60 14.63 -3.10
C LYS A 107 14.91 14.13 -3.70
N THR A 108 15.10 12.83 -3.71
CA THR A 108 16.36 12.29 -4.26
C THR A 108 16.44 12.49 -5.76
N TYR A 109 15.33 12.85 -6.41
CA TYR A 109 15.36 13.15 -7.83
C TYR A 109 16.19 14.40 -8.11
N ASP A 110 16.04 15.42 -7.28
CA ASP A 110 16.75 16.69 -7.47
C ASP A 110 18.13 16.68 -6.84
N ASP A 111 18.33 15.88 -5.79
CA ASP A 111 19.56 15.93 -5.03
C ASP A 111 19.94 14.54 -4.55
N GLU A 112 20.90 13.94 -5.22
CA GLU A 112 21.32 12.58 -4.89
C GLU A 112 21.99 12.49 -3.53
N THR A 113 22.34 13.63 -2.93
CA THR A 113 22.94 13.59 -1.61
C THR A 113 21.88 13.56 -0.51
N GLU A 114 20.62 13.75 -0.84
CA GLU A 114 19.57 13.62 0.16
C GLU A 114 19.51 12.18 0.66
N PRO A 115 19.35 12.00 1.97
CA PRO A 115 19.26 10.64 2.49
C PRO A 115 18.01 9.95 1.98
N ILE A 116 18.14 8.67 1.66
CA ILE A 116 16.97 7.90 1.27
C ILE A 116 16.16 7.59 2.53
N PRO A 117 14.84 7.46 2.40
CA PRO A 117 14.04 7.13 3.57
C PRO A 117 14.31 5.72 4.06
N VAL A 118 13.97 5.48 5.31
CA VAL A 118 14.13 4.15 5.89
C VAL A 118 12.93 3.29 5.53
N PRO A 119 13.10 1.97 5.59
CA PRO A 119 11.96 1.07 5.36
C PRO A 119 10.82 1.36 6.31
N MET A 120 9.61 1.16 5.82
CA MET A 120 8.42 1.38 6.62
C MET A 120 7.33 0.40 6.21
N ARG A 121 6.23 0.40 6.92
CA ARG A 121 5.08 -0.40 6.56
C ARG A 121 3.82 0.42 6.76
N PHE A 122 2.78 0.07 6.05
CA PHE A 122 1.50 0.73 6.22
C PHE A 122 0.38 -0.27 6.02
N ARG A 123 -0.78 0.07 6.56
CA ARG A 123 -1.97 -0.78 6.46
C ARG A 123 -2.81 -0.30 5.30
N TYR A 124 -3.37 -1.27 4.57
CA TYR A 124 -4.14 -0.94 3.39
C TYR A 124 -5.24 -1.96 3.18
N ARG A 125 -6.18 -1.61 2.35
CA ARG A 125 -7.14 -2.57 1.82
C ARG A 125 -7.51 -2.12 0.42
N ILE A 126 -7.91 -3.08 -0.41
CA ILE A 126 -8.26 -2.82 -1.79
C ILE A 126 -9.77 -2.86 -1.91
N ARG A 127 -10.37 -1.77 -2.37
CA ARG A 127 -11.81 -1.68 -2.51
C ARG A 127 -12.21 -2.07 -3.91
N ARG A 128 -13.21 -2.95 -3.99
CA ARG A 128 -13.77 -3.27 -5.27
C ARG A 128 -14.68 -2.18 -5.69
N SER A 129 -14.49 -1.75 -6.90
CA SER A 129 -15.39 -0.78 -7.46
C SER A 129 -16.65 -1.50 -7.83
N LYS A 130 -17.72 -1.03 -7.61
CA LYS A 130 -18.90 -1.71 -7.81
C LYS A 130 -19.54 -1.56 -9.00
#